data_f9f1f023766b78434828b6552893f5cc
#
_entry.id   f9f1f023766b78434828b6552893f5cc
#
_cell.length_a   1.000
_cell.length_b   1.000
_cell.length_c   1.000
_cell.angle_alpha   90.00
_cell.angle_beta   90.00
_cell.angle_gamma   90.00
#
_symmetry.space_group_name_H-M   'P 1'
#
loop_
_entity.id
_entity.type
_entity.pdbx_description
1 polymer ?
#
loop_
_entity_poly.entity_id
_entity_poly.type
_entity_poly.pdbx_seq_one_letter_code
_entity_poly.pdbx_strand_id
1 'polypeptide(L)'
;MKMFFWPMALAFTLSINSVHAGVIIGGTRVIYPGDKKETSISVKNPDKYSYLIQAWVDNNENEKAPFIITPPLFRLGATEDNALRIIRTGGQLPEDRESMYWMNIKTIPATEKQDNVNTLQIAIKTRLKLIYRPQSLAATPETQANKLSWQRSGQHLMVNNPTPYYMNFSVINVGNSMVKDATYVAPMSTATFTLPTNATGDVSWKIISDFGAAGNEYHAHL
;
A
#
# COMPACT_ATOMS: atom_id res chain seq x y z
N MET A 1 23.51 -62.07 25.59
CA MET A 1 23.99 -61.18 24.49
C MET A 1 22.85 -60.21 24.15
N LYS A 2 22.83 -59.00 24.70
CA LYS A 2 21.78 -57.99 24.46
C LYS A 2 22.30 -57.01 23.41
N MET A 3 21.72 -57.05 22.20
CA MET A 3 22.02 -56.08 21.14
C MET A 3 21.28 -54.78 21.42
N PHE A 4 22.03 -53.70 21.64
CA PHE A 4 21.54 -52.33 21.78
C PHE A 4 21.35 -51.76 20.36
N PHE A 5 20.10 -51.57 19.93
CA PHE A 5 19.77 -50.80 18.75
C PHE A 5 19.77 -49.32 19.10
N TRP A 6 20.72 -48.54 18.57
CA TRP A 6 20.78 -47.09 18.68
C TRP A 6 19.96 -46.50 17.50
N PRO A 7 18.89 -45.74 17.76
CA PRO A 7 18.18 -45.07 16.68
C PRO A 7 19.01 -43.87 16.26
N MET A 8 19.58 -43.90 15.04
CA MET A 8 20.22 -42.80 14.35
C MET A 8 19.15 -41.83 13.89
N ALA A 9 18.87 -40.80 14.72
CA ALA A 9 17.96 -39.72 14.37
C ALA A 9 18.64 -38.85 13.30
N LEU A 10 18.22 -39.06 12.04
CA LEU A 10 18.60 -38.24 10.90
C LEU A 10 17.92 -36.86 11.03
N ALA A 11 18.63 -35.90 11.62
CA ALA A 11 18.18 -34.50 11.66
C ALA A 11 18.23 -33.90 10.26
N PHE A 12 17.11 -33.91 9.57
CA PHE A 12 16.91 -33.21 8.29
C PHE A 12 16.78 -31.72 8.59
N THR A 13 17.90 -30.98 8.58
CA THR A 13 17.91 -29.52 8.65
C THR A 13 17.31 -28.97 7.36
N LEU A 14 16.03 -28.57 7.39
CA LEU A 14 15.43 -27.78 6.33
C LEU A 14 16.12 -26.41 6.32
N SER A 15 17.06 -26.21 5.43
CA SER A 15 17.62 -24.91 5.09
C SER A 15 16.51 -24.08 4.42
N ILE A 16 15.82 -23.24 5.19
CA ILE A 16 14.86 -22.28 4.65
C ILE A 16 15.70 -21.18 3.97
N ASN A 17 15.93 -21.34 2.66
CA ASN A 17 16.49 -20.25 1.87
C ASN A 17 15.42 -19.18 1.74
N SER A 18 15.62 -18.05 2.42
CA SER A 18 14.79 -16.86 2.20
C SER A 18 15.08 -16.34 0.80
N VAL A 19 14.19 -16.62 -0.14
CA VAL A 19 14.23 -16.03 -1.48
C VAL A 19 13.77 -14.58 -1.35
N HIS A 20 14.72 -13.67 -1.26
CA HIS A 20 14.47 -12.25 -1.41
C HIS A 20 14.49 -11.95 -2.90
N ALA A 21 13.34 -11.62 -3.46
CA ALA A 21 13.24 -11.24 -4.86
C ALA A 21 12.90 -9.75 -4.95
N GLY A 22 13.90 -8.92 -5.29
CA GLY A 22 13.71 -7.54 -5.70
C GLY A 22 13.86 -6.49 -4.60
N VAL A 23 13.66 -5.25 -4.99
CA VAL A 23 13.82 -4.06 -4.15
C VAL A 23 12.71 -3.97 -3.11
N ILE A 24 13.10 -3.76 -1.85
CA ILE A 24 12.19 -3.56 -0.71
C ILE A 24 11.86 -2.06 -0.61
N ILE A 25 10.57 -1.74 -0.52
CA ILE A 25 10.07 -0.39 -0.32
C ILE A 25 9.62 -0.27 1.14
N GLY A 26 10.04 0.80 1.82
CA GLY A 26 9.89 1.01 3.26
C GLY A 26 8.46 1.36 3.74
N GLY A 27 7.44 1.05 2.96
CA GLY A 27 6.05 1.26 3.34
C GLY A 27 5.06 0.84 2.25
N THR A 28 3.78 0.76 2.63
CA THR A 28 2.66 0.45 1.71
C THR A 28 1.93 1.72 1.24
N ARG A 29 2.24 2.86 1.85
CA ARG A 29 1.70 4.20 1.56
C ARG A 29 2.64 5.28 2.08
N VAL A 30 2.42 6.50 1.65
CA VAL A 30 3.15 7.68 2.15
C VAL A 30 2.13 8.72 2.58
N ILE A 31 2.24 9.20 3.83
CA ILE A 31 1.53 10.39 4.29
C ILE A 31 2.45 11.59 4.09
N TYR A 32 1.96 12.60 3.40
CA TYR A 32 2.66 13.89 3.22
C TYR A 32 2.00 14.93 4.13
N PRO A 33 2.62 15.27 5.27
CA PRO A 33 2.09 16.31 6.15
C PRO A 33 2.14 17.69 5.48
N GLY A 34 1.04 18.46 5.54
CA GLY A 34 0.92 19.75 4.88
C GLY A 34 1.86 20.83 5.43
N ASP A 35 2.34 20.67 6.68
CA ASP A 35 3.33 21.54 7.34
C ASP A 35 4.78 21.25 6.92
N LYS A 36 5.04 20.15 6.24
CA LYS A 36 6.39 19.73 5.83
C LYS A 36 6.70 20.16 4.41
N LYS A 37 7.97 20.51 4.18
CA LYS A 37 8.49 20.82 2.84
C LYS A 37 8.71 19.57 2.00
N GLU A 38 8.97 18.44 2.65
CA GLU A 38 9.21 17.13 2.03
C GLU A 38 8.84 15.99 2.97
N THR A 39 8.64 14.83 2.40
CA THR A 39 8.60 13.54 3.10
C THR A 39 9.43 12.53 2.33
N SER A 40 9.74 11.38 2.92
CA SER A 40 10.59 10.39 2.26
C SER A 40 10.12 8.97 2.52
N ILE A 41 10.49 8.06 1.62
CA ILE A 41 10.32 6.62 1.75
C ILE A 41 11.63 5.93 1.37
N SER A 42 12.05 4.93 2.15
CA SER A 42 13.25 4.17 1.86
C SER A 42 13.04 3.14 0.76
N VAL A 43 14.10 2.88 0.00
CA VAL A 43 14.20 1.78 -0.96
C VAL A 43 15.51 1.03 -0.67
N LYS A 44 15.42 -0.29 -0.56
CA LYS A 44 16.54 -1.16 -0.21
C LYS A 44 16.67 -2.27 -1.23
N ASN A 45 17.89 -2.47 -1.71
CA ASN A 45 18.25 -3.59 -2.57
C ASN A 45 18.94 -4.68 -1.73
N PRO A 46 18.27 -5.78 -1.38
CA PRO A 46 18.93 -6.88 -0.67
C PRO A 46 19.75 -7.81 -1.57
N ASP A 47 19.62 -7.65 -2.89
CA ASP A 47 20.22 -8.55 -3.88
C ASP A 47 21.70 -8.21 -4.16
N LYS A 48 22.41 -9.15 -4.77
CA LYS A 48 23.83 -9.02 -5.15
C LYS A 48 24.05 -8.30 -6.49
N TYR A 49 22.99 -7.91 -7.17
CA TYR A 49 23.05 -7.17 -8.44
C TYR A 49 22.31 -5.84 -8.32
N SER A 50 22.60 -4.93 -9.24
CA SER A 50 22.04 -3.57 -9.20
C SER A 50 20.69 -3.50 -9.86
N TYR A 51 19.91 -2.49 -9.49
CA TYR A 51 18.66 -2.10 -10.14
C TYR A 51 18.73 -0.68 -10.67
N LEU A 52 18.03 -0.42 -11.78
CA LEU A 52 17.64 0.93 -12.17
C LEU A 52 16.28 1.23 -11.56
N ILE A 53 16.23 2.30 -10.77
CA ILE A 53 15.00 2.74 -10.11
C ILE A 53 14.48 3.98 -10.81
N GLN A 54 13.21 3.96 -11.20
CA GLN A 54 12.49 5.12 -11.72
C GLN A 54 11.30 5.41 -10.81
N ALA A 55 11.15 6.66 -10.33
CA ALA A 55 10.09 7.04 -9.42
C ALA A 55 9.40 8.33 -9.86
N TRP A 56 8.05 8.35 -9.79
CA TRP A 56 7.24 9.52 -10.14
C TRP A 56 5.90 9.50 -9.39
N VAL A 57 5.20 10.65 -9.39
CA VAL A 57 3.85 10.78 -8.86
C VAL A 57 2.89 11.08 -10.00
N ASP A 58 1.74 10.43 -10.02
CA ASP A 58 0.61 10.73 -10.90
C ASP A 58 -0.71 10.81 -10.11
N ASN A 59 -1.77 11.28 -10.76
CA ASN A 59 -3.15 11.10 -10.33
C ASN A 59 -3.79 9.90 -11.07
N ASN A 60 -5.06 9.60 -10.79
CA ASN A 60 -5.77 8.51 -11.47
C ASN A 60 -5.98 8.75 -12.97
N GLU A 61 -5.91 9.99 -13.42
CA GLU A 61 -6.18 10.44 -14.79
C GLU A 61 -4.87 10.65 -15.59
N ASN A 62 -3.73 10.23 -15.04
CA ASN A 62 -2.38 10.48 -15.58
C ASN A 62 -2.03 11.97 -15.74
N GLU A 63 -2.74 12.85 -15.06
CA GLU A 63 -2.40 14.26 -15.00
C GLU A 63 -1.19 14.49 -14.10
N LYS A 64 -0.51 15.60 -14.32
CA LYS A 64 0.67 15.97 -13.56
C LYS A 64 0.28 16.28 -12.11
N ALA A 65 0.75 15.48 -11.18
CA ALA A 65 0.57 15.71 -9.74
C ALA A 65 1.45 16.90 -9.28
N PRO A 66 1.04 17.65 -8.25
CA PRO A 66 1.82 18.77 -7.69
C PRO A 66 2.98 18.27 -6.79
N PHE A 67 3.54 17.13 -7.11
CA PHE A 67 4.65 16.51 -6.38
C PHE A 67 5.70 15.99 -7.36
N ILE A 68 6.96 16.11 -6.95
CA ILE A 68 8.10 15.45 -7.60
C ILE A 68 8.79 14.52 -6.63
N ILE A 69 9.51 13.55 -7.19
CA ILE A 69 10.36 12.64 -6.43
C ILE A 69 11.82 12.89 -6.81
N THR A 70 12.69 12.87 -5.83
CA THR A 70 14.13 13.04 -6.06
C THR A 70 14.93 11.99 -5.29
N PRO A 71 15.87 11.27 -5.96
CA PRO A 71 16.12 11.27 -7.39
C PRO A 71 15.01 10.56 -8.18
N PRO A 72 14.61 11.06 -9.38
CA PRO A 72 13.55 10.45 -10.19
C PRO A 72 14.02 9.20 -10.96
N LEU A 73 15.32 9.09 -11.20
CA LEU A 73 15.96 7.97 -11.88
C LEU A 73 17.38 7.80 -11.30
N PHE A 74 17.71 6.60 -10.83
CA PHE A 74 19.02 6.31 -10.30
C PHE A 74 19.32 4.81 -10.32
N ARG A 75 20.61 4.46 -10.23
CA ARG A 75 21.07 3.10 -10.01
C ARG A 75 21.13 2.83 -8.51
N LEU A 76 20.50 1.76 -8.07
CA LEU A 76 20.60 1.22 -6.71
C LEU A 76 21.55 0.02 -6.75
N GLY A 77 22.72 0.15 -6.16
CA GLY A 77 23.77 -0.89 -6.16
C GLY A 77 23.34 -2.12 -5.37
N ALA A 78 24.15 -3.17 -5.47
CA ALA A 78 23.99 -4.38 -4.66
C ALA A 78 24.07 -4.04 -3.18
N THR A 79 23.14 -4.54 -2.36
CA THR A 79 23.05 -4.33 -0.90
C THR A 79 22.97 -2.85 -0.46
N GLU A 80 22.62 -1.96 -1.37
CA GLU A 80 22.52 -0.51 -1.15
C GLU A 80 21.11 -0.11 -0.70
N ASP A 81 21.06 0.90 0.17
CA ASP A 81 19.84 1.57 0.61
C ASP A 81 19.85 3.01 0.10
N ASN A 82 18.67 3.54 -0.26
CA ASN A 82 18.49 4.94 -0.63
C ASN A 82 17.13 5.44 -0.13
N ALA A 83 16.93 6.77 -0.13
CA ALA A 83 15.68 7.41 0.20
C ALA A 83 15.14 8.20 -1.00
N LEU A 84 13.88 7.95 -1.33
CA LEU A 84 13.13 8.76 -2.29
C LEU A 84 12.47 9.90 -1.54
N ARG A 85 12.86 11.14 -1.83
CA ARG A 85 12.25 12.34 -1.25
C ARG A 85 11.13 12.81 -2.14
N ILE A 86 9.97 13.05 -1.55
CA ILE A 86 8.79 13.58 -2.19
C ILE A 86 8.66 15.04 -1.80
N ILE A 87 8.60 15.95 -2.78
CA ILE A 87 8.58 17.38 -2.60
C ILE A 87 7.33 17.94 -3.28
N ARG A 88 6.56 18.78 -2.58
CA ARG A 88 5.45 19.51 -3.17
C ARG A 88 6.00 20.67 -4.00
N THR A 89 5.61 20.74 -5.28
CA THR A 89 6.10 21.76 -6.24
C THR A 89 5.13 22.92 -6.46
N GLY A 90 4.00 22.94 -5.75
CA GLY A 90 2.97 23.94 -5.90
C GLY A 90 1.57 23.32 -5.97
N GLY A 91 0.66 23.99 -6.72
CA GLY A 91 -0.74 23.57 -6.85
C GLY A 91 -1.61 23.99 -5.67
N GLN A 92 -2.86 24.30 -5.97
CA GLN A 92 -3.88 24.55 -4.95
C GLN A 92 -4.47 23.21 -4.55
N LEU A 93 -4.13 22.74 -3.35
CA LEU A 93 -4.73 21.56 -2.75
C LEU A 93 -5.79 21.99 -1.74
N PRO A 94 -6.89 21.23 -1.59
CA PRO A 94 -7.85 21.47 -0.51
C PRO A 94 -7.12 21.49 0.85
N GLU A 95 -7.43 22.49 1.68
CA GLU A 95 -6.85 22.62 3.02
C GLU A 95 -7.84 22.12 4.11
N ASP A 96 -9.05 21.70 3.71
CA ASP A 96 -10.11 21.20 4.57
C ASP A 96 -10.21 19.67 4.58
N ARG A 97 -9.49 18.97 3.67
CA ARG A 97 -9.55 17.52 3.51
C ARG A 97 -8.28 16.96 2.89
N GLU A 98 -8.07 15.66 3.04
CA GLU A 98 -6.98 14.94 2.38
C GLU A 98 -7.14 14.92 0.86
N SER A 99 -5.98 14.87 0.16
CA SER A 99 -5.91 14.63 -1.29
C SER A 99 -5.03 13.41 -1.55
N MET A 100 -5.41 12.55 -2.49
CA MET A 100 -4.71 11.30 -2.78
C MET A 100 -4.12 11.30 -4.18
N TYR A 101 -2.86 10.89 -4.25
CA TYR A 101 -2.07 10.69 -5.46
C TYR A 101 -1.46 9.30 -5.46
N TRP A 102 -0.80 8.96 -6.55
CA TRP A 102 -0.14 7.68 -6.68
C TRP A 102 1.36 7.86 -6.88
N MET A 103 2.13 7.36 -5.95
CA MET A 103 3.57 7.22 -6.08
C MET A 103 3.87 5.90 -6.79
N ASN A 104 4.62 6.00 -7.89
CA ASN A 104 5.03 4.84 -8.69
C ASN A 104 6.54 4.66 -8.55
N ILE A 105 6.96 3.42 -8.34
CA ILE A 105 8.35 3.01 -8.29
C ILE A 105 8.52 1.83 -9.24
N LYS A 106 9.29 2.04 -10.31
CA LYS A 106 9.62 1.00 -11.27
C LYS A 106 11.05 0.52 -11.01
N THR A 107 11.19 -0.77 -10.79
CA THR A 107 12.46 -1.44 -10.54
C THR A 107 12.82 -2.30 -11.73
N ILE A 108 13.99 -2.06 -12.31
CA ILE A 108 14.48 -2.74 -13.51
C ILE A 108 15.82 -3.39 -13.15
N PRO A 109 15.92 -4.74 -13.12
CA PRO A 109 17.18 -5.40 -12.81
C PRO A 109 18.22 -5.10 -13.86
N ALA A 110 19.46 -4.87 -13.46
CA ALA A 110 20.59 -4.81 -14.38
C ALA A 110 20.88 -6.23 -14.89
N THR A 111 20.85 -6.39 -16.20
CA THR A 111 21.17 -7.66 -16.87
C THR A 111 22.52 -7.52 -17.54
N GLU A 112 23.42 -8.44 -17.26
CA GLU A 112 24.64 -8.60 -18.08
C GLU A 112 24.20 -9.20 -19.43
N LYS A 113 24.59 -8.51 -20.50
CA LYS A 113 24.34 -9.03 -21.85
C LYS A 113 25.20 -10.26 -22.05
N GLN A 114 24.58 -11.44 -22.12
CA GLN A 114 25.23 -12.67 -22.51
C GLN A 114 24.89 -12.95 -23.98
N ASP A 115 25.94 -13.07 -24.81
CA ASP A 115 25.75 -13.42 -26.21
C ASP A 115 25.25 -14.88 -26.32
N ASN A 116 24.25 -15.09 -27.18
CA ASN A 116 23.63 -16.38 -27.45
C ASN A 116 22.77 -17.03 -26.35
N VAL A 117 22.31 -16.29 -25.36
CA VAL A 117 21.35 -16.75 -24.32
C VAL A 117 20.07 -15.94 -24.40
N ASN A 118 18.93 -16.62 -24.48
CA ASN A 118 17.63 -15.96 -24.33
C ASN A 118 17.43 -15.60 -22.86
N THR A 119 17.37 -14.30 -22.55
CA THR A 119 17.19 -13.79 -21.19
C THR A 119 15.81 -13.16 -21.05
N LEU A 120 15.04 -13.58 -20.03
CA LEU A 120 13.81 -12.93 -19.61
C LEU A 120 14.14 -11.87 -18.55
N GLN A 121 13.86 -10.59 -18.85
CA GLN A 121 13.99 -9.50 -17.89
C GLN A 121 12.60 -9.02 -17.45
N ILE A 122 12.34 -9.05 -16.14
CA ILE A 122 11.08 -8.63 -15.56
C ILE A 122 11.31 -7.31 -14.82
N ALA A 123 10.62 -6.23 -15.25
CA ALA A 123 10.56 -4.97 -14.52
C ALA A 123 9.29 -4.94 -13.67
N ILE A 124 9.41 -4.58 -12.40
CA ILE A 124 8.29 -4.50 -11.47
C ILE A 124 7.92 -3.03 -11.26
N LYS A 125 6.64 -2.69 -11.41
CA LYS A 125 6.08 -1.39 -11.05
C LYS A 125 5.25 -1.54 -9.79
N THR A 126 5.70 -0.94 -8.70
CA THR A 126 4.94 -0.82 -7.45
C THR A 126 4.24 0.53 -7.41
N ARG A 127 2.96 0.53 -7.04
CA ARG A 127 2.13 1.72 -6.95
C ARG A 127 1.61 1.88 -5.53
N LEU A 128 1.96 3.00 -4.88
CA LEU A 128 1.62 3.31 -3.49
C LEU A 128 0.70 4.53 -3.44
N LYS A 129 -0.18 4.58 -2.45
CA LYS A 129 -0.96 5.79 -2.16
C LYS A 129 -0.05 6.84 -1.54
N LEU A 130 -0.03 8.05 -2.12
CA LEU A 130 0.53 9.27 -1.54
C LEU A 130 -0.64 10.13 -1.10
N ILE A 131 -0.80 10.31 0.21
CA ILE A 131 -1.90 11.06 0.81
C ILE A 131 -1.35 12.37 1.37
N TYR A 132 -1.72 13.48 0.75
CA TYR A 132 -1.49 14.81 1.30
C TYR A 132 -2.50 15.06 2.41
N ARG A 133 -2.01 15.38 3.60
CA ARG A 133 -2.82 15.73 4.77
C ARG A 133 -2.53 17.17 5.16
N PRO A 134 -3.49 18.09 4.98
CA PRO A 134 -3.37 19.48 5.44
C PRO A 134 -3.03 19.59 6.93
N GLN A 135 -2.30 20.62 7.30
CA GLN A 135 -1.92 20.87 8.69
C GLN A 135 -3.13 21.09 9.63
N SER A 136 -4.25 21.57 9.07
CA SER A 136 -5.53 21.74 9.80
C SER A 136 -6.12 20.43 10.32
N LEU A 137 -5.73 19.27 9.75
CA LEU A 137 -6.25 17.97 10.11
C LEU A 137 -5.40 17.30 11.19
N ALA A 138 -5.79 17.49 12.45
CA ALA A 138 -5.03 16.99 13.61
C ALA A 138 -5.31 15.53 13.98
N ALA A 139 -6.44 14.95 13.52
CA ALA A 139 -6.81 13.57 13.83
C ALA A 139 -6.21 12.57 12.82
N THR A 140 -6.41 11.28 13.06
CA THR A 140 -6.06 10.20 12.12
C THR A 140 -7.33 9.53 11.58
N PRO A 141 -7.28 8.87 10.41
CA PRO A 141 -8.44 8.16 9.88
C PRO A 141 -9.04 7.16 10.88
N GLU A 142 -8.20 6.47 11.66
CA GLU A 142 -8.63 5.46 12.64
C GLU A 142 -9.55 6.06 13.70
N THR A 143 -9.28 7.27 14.16
CA THR A 143 -10.11 7.93 15.19
C THR A 143 -11.45 8.43 14.64
N GLN A 144 -11.64 8.40 13.33
CA GLN A 144 -12.83 8.89 12.65
C GLN A 144 -13.62 7.78 11.94
N ALA A 145 -13.10 6.55 11.92
CA ALA A 145 -13.69 5.44 11.18
C ALA A 145 -15.11 5.06 11.63
N ASN A 146 -15.45 5.33 12.88
CA ASN A 146 -16.80 5.12 13.43
C ASN A 146 -17.86 6.10 12.92
N LYS A 147 -17.44 7.17 12.21
CA LYS A 147 -18.38 8.15 11.61
C LYS A 147 -18.90 7.73 10.24
N LEU A 148 -18.37 6.65 9.67
CA LEU A 148 -18.90 6.11 8.43
C LEU A 148 -20.34 5.62 8.62
N SER A 149 -21.21 5.97 7.67
CA SER A 149 -22.58 5.45 7.63
C SER A 149 -22.74 4.52 6.44
N TRP A 150 -23.53 3.48 6.63
CA TRP A 150 -23.69 2.40 5.69
C TRP A 150 -25.16 2.22 5.30
N GLN A 151 -25.38 1.89 4.03
CA GLN A 151 -26.72 1.62 3.51
C GLN A 151 -26.66 0.51 2.47
N ARG A 152 -27.62 -0.40 2.54
CA ARG A 152 -27.82 -1.41 1.51
C ARG A 152 -28.87 -0.96 0.49
N SER A 153 -28.56 -1.11 -0.80
CA SER A 153 -29.48 -0.88 -1.91
C SER A 153 -29.41 -2.07 -2.88
N GLY A 154 -30.30 -3.04 -2.72
CA GLY A 154 -30.28 -4.27 -3.50
C GLY A 154 -28.98 -5.07 -3.31
N GLN A 155 -28.20 -5.22 -4.38
CA GLN A 155 -26.89 -5.89 -4.36
C GLN A 155 -25.72 -4.91 -4.16
N HIS A 156 -25.99 -3.69 -3.73
CA HIS A 156 -24.96 -2.68 -3.48
C HIS A 156 -24.91 -2.31 -2.01
N LEU A 157 -23.69 -2.17 -1.51
CA LEU A 157 -23.36 -1.62 -0.21
C LEU A 157 -22.81 -0.21 -0.43
N MET A 158 -23.53 0.79 0.05
CA MET A 158 -23.12 2.19 -0.01
C MET A 158 -22.48 2.59 1.31
N VAL A 159 -21.34 3.26 1.26
CA VAL A 159 -20.70 3.90 2.41
C VAL A 159 -20.63 5.40 2.18
N ASN A 160 -21.10 6.17 3.15
CA ASN A 160 -20.92 7.61 3.18
C ASN A 160 -19.83 7.96 4.20
N ASN A 161 -18.85 8.74 3.76
CA ASN A 161 -17.76 9.24 4.56
C ASN A 161 -17.90 10.75 4.79
N PRO A 162 -18.43 11.19 5.94
CA PRO A 162 -18.57 12.63 6.25
C PRO A 162 -17.26 13.24 6.77
N THR A 163 -16.17 12.48 6.86
CA THR A 163 -14.91 12.93 7.44
C THR A 163 -13.98 13.54 6.39
N PRO A 164 -12.99 14.34 6.80
CA PRO A 164 -12.01 14.89 5.87
C PRO A 164 -10.89 13.92 5.49
N TYR A 165 -10.97 12.64 5.88
CA TYR A 165 -9.94 11.63 5.68
C TYR A 165 -10.34 10.60 4.63
N TYR A 166 -9.36 10.08 3.88
CA TYR A 166 -9.54 8.86 3.09
C TYR A 166 -9.68 7.65 4.00
N MET A 167 -10.80 6.95 3.91
CA MET A 167 -10.98 5.68 4.62
C MET A 167 -10.59 4.52 3.72
N ASN A 168 -9.39 3.99 3.93
CA ASN A 168 -8.86 2.87 3.17
C ASN A 168 -9.21 1.57 3.88
N PHE A 169 -10.01 0.71 3.26
CA PHE A 169 -10.47 -0.52 3.88
C PHE A 169 -9.43 -1.64 3.78
N SER A 170 -9.18 -2.31 4.91
CA SER A 170 -8.46 -3.58 4.97
C SER A 170 -9.42 -4.73 4.67
N VAL A 171 -10.64 -4.64 5.21
CA VAL A 171 -11.71 -5.60 5.02
C VAL A 171 -13.06 -4.93 5.26
N ILE A 172 -14.07 -5.33 4.50
CA ILE A 172 -15.48 -5.07 4.77
C ILE A 172 -16.20 -6.42 4.70
N ASN A 173 -17.00 -6.72 5.71
CA ASN A 173 -17.87 -7.90 5.72
C ASN A 173 -19.32 -7.47 5.89
N VAL A 174 -20.24 -8.24 5.31
CA VAL A 174 -21.69 -8.19 5.61
C VAL A 174 -22.10 -9.56 6.12
N GLY A 175 -22.39 -9.63 7.41
CA GLY A 175 -22.46 -10.90 8.13
C GLY A 175 -21.15 -11.67 8.00
N ASN A 176 -21.23 -12.90 7.46
CA ASN A 176 -20.06 -13.76 7.25
C ASN A 176 -19.44 -13.63 5.84
N SER A 177 -19.90 -12.68 5.02
CA SER A 177 -19.50 -12.55 3.62
C SER A 177 -18.58 -11.36 3.42
N MET A 178 -17.36 -11.59 2.91
CA MET A 178 -16.39 -10.54 2.62
C MET A 178 -16.73 -9.83 1.29
N VAL A 179 -16.72 -8.50 1.31
CA VAL A 179 -16.86 -7.63 0.13
C VAL A 179 -15.52 -7.56 -0.60
N LYS A 180 -15.42 -8.18 -1.78
CA LYS A 180 -14.15 -8.42 -2.48
C LYS A 180 -13.51 -7.14 -3.06
N ASP A 181 -14.33 -6.18 -3.52
CA ASP A 181 -13.86 -5.00 -4.25
C ASP A 181 -13.74 -3.75 -3.36
N ALA A 182 -13.72 -3.95 -2.04
CA ALA A 182 -13.58 -2.87 -1.07
C ALA A 182 -12.17 -2.27 -1.13
N THR A 183 -12.06 -1.01 -1.54
CA THR A 183 -10.78 -0.30 -1.67
C THR A 183 -10.69 0.89 -0.71
N TYR A 184 -11.42 1.94 -0.96
CA TYR A 184 -11.47 3.14 -0.13
C TYR A 184 -12.73 3.96 -0.41
N VAL A 185 -13.03 4.88 0.49
CA VAL A 185 -13.95 6.00 0.25
C VAL A 185 -13.22 7.31 0.48
N ALA A 186 -13.38 8.27 -0.45
CA ALA A 186 -12.74 9.57 -0.39
C ALA A 186 -13.36 10.46 0.71
N PRO A 187 -12.68 11.54 1.14
CA PRO A 187 -13.24 12.53 2.06
C PRO A 187 -14.55 13.13 1.55
N MET A 188 -15.49 13.37 2.46
CA MET A 188 -16.77 14.05 2.15
C MET A 188 -17.50 13.44 0.94
N SER A 189 -17.44 12.12 0.81
CA SER A 189 -18.00 11.45 -0.38
C SER A 189 -18.63 10.09 -0.06
N THR A 190 -19.25 9.49 -1.06
CA THR A 190 -19.89 8.18 -1.00
C THR A 190 -19.16 7.22 -1.94
N ALA A 191 -19.00 5.96 -1.52
CA ALA A 191 -18.54 4.88 -2.38
C ALA A 191 -19.58 3.74 -2.39
N THR A 192 -19.58 2.97 -3.48
CA THR A 192 -20.51 1.83 -3.65
C THR A 192 -19.69 0.59 -3.98
N PHE A 193 -19.98 -0.50 -3.26
CA PHE A 193 -19.35 -1.81 -3.45
C PHE A 193 -20.40 -2.84 -3.81
N THR A 194 -20.01 -3.87 -4.53
CA THR A 194 -20.89 -4.98 -4.87
C THR A 194 -20.96 -5.99 -3.73
N LEU A 195 -22.16 -6.29 -3.26
CA LEU A 195 -22.37 -7.29 -2.23
C LEU A 195 -22.17 -8.70 -2.80
N PRO A 196 -21.57 -9.63 -2.05
CA PRO A 196 -21.62 -11.04 -2.36
C PRO A 196 -23.04 -11.56 -2.43
N THR A 197 -23.27 -12.58 -3.24
CA THR A 197 -24.57 -13.24 -3.35
C THR A 197 -24.99 -13.77 -1.96
N ASN A 198 -26.24 -13.48 -1.57
CA ASN A 198 -26.83 -13.87 -0.27
C ASN A 198 -26.14 -13.29 0.98
N ALA A 199 -25.36 -12.22 0.86
CA ALA A 199 -24.83 -11.52 2.03
C ALA A 199 -26.00 -10.92 2.84
N THR A 200 -26.10 -11.27 4.11
CA THR A 200 -27.14 -10.80 5.06
C THR A 200 -26.49 -10.48 6.40
N GLY A 201 -27.12 -9.59 7.17
CA GLY A 201 -26.67 -9.17 8.49
C GLY A 201 -25.96 -7.83 8.47
N ASP A 202 -25.37 -7.48 9.60
CA ASP A 202 -24.70 -6.21 9.84
C ASP A 202 -23.40 -6.08 9.06
N VAL A 203 -22.97 -4.85 8.82
CA VAL A 203 -21.68 -4.55 8.23
C VAL A 203 -20.60 -4.44 9.32
N SER A 204 -19.45 -5.04 9.09
CA SER A 204 -18.23 -4.78 9.84
C SER A 204 -17.11 -4.36 8.91
N TRP A 205 -16.21 -3.48 9.40
CA TRP A 205 -15.08 -2.99 8.61
C TRP A 205 -13.86 -2.72 9.47
N LYS A 206 -12.70 -2.82 8.82
CA LYS A 206 -11.40 -2.35 9.35
C LYS A 206 -10.78 -1.44 8.33
N ILE A 207 -10.19 -0.34 8.78
CA ILE A 207 -9.41 0.55 7.92
C ILE A 207 -7.92 0.28 8.07
N ILE A 208 -7.16 0.65 7.06
CA ILE A 208 -5.71 0.56 7.07
C ILE A 208 -5.16 1.88 7.63
N SER A 209 -4.32 1.78 8.65
CA SER A 209 -3.66 2.91 9.30
C SER A 209 -2.65 3.63 8.40
N ASP A 210 -2.18 4.80 8.82
CA ASP A 210 -1.09 5.53 8.15
C ASP A 210 0.18 4.70 8.01
N PHE A 211 0.40 3.76 8.92
CA PHE A 211 1.55 2.84 8.92
C PHE A 211 1.32 1.56 8.10
N GLY A 212 0.13 1.39 7.51
CA GLY A 212 -0.20 0.23 6.67
C GLY A 212 -0.73 -0.99 7.42
N ALA A 213 -0.93 -0.91 8.74
CA ALA A 213 -1.53 -1.98 9.53
C ALA A 213 -3.07 -1.91 9.51
N ALA A 214 -3.74 -3.06 9.66
CA ALA A 214 -5.17 -3.11 9.88
C ALA A 214 -5.51 -2.54 11.27
N GLY A 215 -6.46 -1.60 11.31
CA GLY A 215 -6.95 -0.98 12.54
C GLY A 215 -8.01 -1.84 13.26
N ASN A 216 -8.69 -1.20 14.22
CA ASN A 216 -9.79 -1.80 14.95
C ASN A 216 -10.96 -2.16 14.03
N GLU A 217 -11.78 -3.10 14.48
CA GLU A 217 -13.02 -3.46 13.82
C GLU A 217 -14.17 -2.58 14.31
N TYR A 218 -14.98 -2.11 13.37
CA TYR A 218 -16.17 -1.31 13.58
C TYR A 218 -17.39 -2.05 13.04
N HIS A 219 -18.56 -1.74 13.57
CA HIS A 219 -19.82 -2.39 13.20
C HIS A 219 -20.93 -1.35 13.00
N ALA A 220 -21.85 -1.64 12.09
CA ALA A 220 -23.08 -0.89 11.93
C ALA A 220 -24.22 -1.81 11.43
N HIS A 221 -25.45 -1.46 11.77
CA HIS A 221 -26.65 -2.10 11.22
C HIS A 221 -26.92 -1.61 9.79
N LEU A 222 -27.41 -2.50 8.92
CA LEU A 222 -27.80 -2.23 7.53
C LEU A 222 -29.30 -2.17 7.36
#